data_0c0edb24c95d19407a3917e1879d43c4
#
_entry.id   0c0edb24c95d19407a3917e1879d43c4
#
_cell.length_a   1.000
_cell.length_b   1.000
_cell.length_c   1.000
_cell.angle_alpha   90.00
_cell.angle_beta   90.00
_cell.angle_gamma   90.00
#
_symmetry.space_group_name_H-M   'P 1'
#
loop_
_entity.id
_entity.type
_entity.pdbx_description
1 polymer ?
#
loop_
_entity_poly.entity_id
_entity_poly.type
_entity_poly.pdbx_seq_one_letter_code
_entity_poly.pdbx_strand_id
1 'polypeptide(L)'
;MTTNQQTLLEEKDRLDELHSSYDGEARLNEPFIVLTVGASLIATLGLLADNAAVVIGAMVVAPWILPLRVAVFALLSGSRRILFRSVATLGAGAGITLLLSLLLGWIARSSGLLLIDALPDQVLARSEPTLLDLGIALAAGAVATYAKVNAKAVSSMAGTAIAVALVPPVCVMGLMLAAHDLAAARGAGLLYAANLLGILIGGLIVLAIRESYFREKLRHSRRSRLPVLISVGLLLLVGYKLHGRLDQLLYKIKREASKQTIEQDIRSYLKRGTLTFGANKSLDLESVDFDWPDYWQTNATPKLQLVVRVTDPTTPSFKQVQEIQNRINKKLSEKFPGLQMQMQVHRINVSVVSGQDVPKTLDLEDILFEAESLLETSSIPASLQPVNKLNEIVD
;
A
#
# COMPACT_ATOMS: atom_id res chain seq x y z
N MET A 1 60.07 11.97 8.46
CA MET A 1 58.64 12.40 8.54
C MET A 1 58.07 11.81 9.80
N THR A 2 57.51 12.60 10.67
CA THR A 2 56.88 12.11 11.90
C THR A 2 55.59 11.39 11.56
N THR A 3 55.24 10.33 12.29
CA THR A 3 54.03 9.50 12.11
C THR A 3 52.76 10.37 11.96
N ASN A 4 52.74 11.53 12.60
CA ASN A 4 51.63 12.50 12.54
C ASN A 4 51.55 13.24 11.19
N GLN A 5 52.62 13.41 10.45
CA GLN A 5 52.63 14.01 9.10
C GLN A 5 52.16 13.00 8.06
N GLN A 6 52.49 11.73 8.19
CA GLN A 6 52.03 10.69 7.31
C GLN A 6 50.52 10.48 7.41
N THR A 7 49.97 10.42 8.62
CA THR A 7 48.50 10.31 8.83
C THR A 7 47.72 11.49 8.27
N LEU A 8 48.26 12.71 8.38
CA LEU A 8 47.62 13.92 7.81
C LEU A 8 47.68 13.95 6.28
N LEU A 9 48.73 13.43 5.66
CA LEU A 9 48.83 13.31 4.20
C LEU A 9 47.88 12.24 3.67
N GLU A 10 47.82 11.08 4.30
CA GLU A 10 46.86 10.00 3.94
C GLU A 10 45.39 10.46 4.08
N GLU A 11 45.06 11.21 5.12
CA GLU A 11 43.72 11.77 5.31
C GLU A 11 43.38 12.82 4.24
N LYS A 12 44.34 13.64 3.84
CA LYS A 12 44.18 14.61 2.77
C LYS A 12 43.98 13.98 1.41
N ASP A 13 44.82 12.99 1.05
CA ASP A 13 44.74 12.26 -0.22
C ASP A 13 43.41 11.52 -0.33
N ARG A 14 42.94 10.92 0.74
CA ARG A 14 41.62 10.28 0.83
C ARG A 14 40.47 11.27 0.64
N LEU A 15 40.59 12.47 1.22
CA LEU A 15 39.58 13.53 1.03
C LEU A 15 39.56 14.06 -0.40
N ASP A 16 40.71 14.21 -1.06
CA ASP A 16 40.83 14.64 -2.44
C ASP A 16 40.28 13.56 -3.39
N GLU A 17 40.50 12.27 -3.12
CA GLU A 17 39.91 11.15 -3.85
C GLU A 17 38.37 11.14 -3.70
N LEU A 18 37.87 11.31 -2.49
CA LEU A 18 36.43 11.45 -2.25
C LEU A 18 35.83 12.66 -2.97
N HIS A 19 36.53 13.81 -2.94
CA HIS A 19 36.09 15.01 -3.64
C HIS A 19 35.96 14.80 -5.16
N SER A 20 36.95 14.17 -5.78
CA SER A 20 36.95 13.91 -7.23
C SER A 20 35.85 12.90 -7.61
N SER A 21 35.68 11.85 -6.81
CA SER A 21 34.63 10.84 -6.99
C SER A 21 33.23 11.43 -6.89
N TYR A 22 32.99 12.32 -5.93
CA TYR A 22 31.69 12.95 -5.75
C TYR A 22 31.37 14.04 -6.80
N ASP A 23 32.36 14.80 -7.30
CA ASP A 23 32.11 15.83 -8.33
C ASP A 23 31.62 15.20 -9.64
N GLY A 24 32.10 14.03 -10.00
CA GLY A 24 31.62 13.26 -11.16
C GLY A 24 30.15 12.83 -11.05
N GLU A 25 29.71 12.39 -9.86
CA GLU A 25 28.36 11.91 -9.62
C GLU A 25 27.31 13.03 -9.57
N ALA A 26 27.72 14.30 -9.38
CA ALA A 26 26.81 15.45 -9.29
C ALA A 26 26.29 15.96 -10.62
N ARG A 27 26.85 15.50 -11.74
CA ARG A 27 26.61 16.12 -13.06
C ARG A 27 25.33 15.59 -13.69
N LEU A 28 24.55 16.52 -14.26
CA LEU A 28 23.46 16.20 -15.17
C LEU A 28 24.09 15.80 -16.51
N ASN A 29 24.29 14.52 -16.73
CA ASN A 29 24.87 13.94 -17.93
C ASN A 29 23.84 13.10 -18.71
N GLU A 30 24.19 12.73 -19.94
CA GLU A 30 23.33 11.91 -20.79
C GLU A 30 22.86 10.61 -20.11
N PRO A 31 23.76 9.78 -19.50
CA PRO A 31 23.31 8.57 -18.78
C PRO A 31 22.30 8.85 -17.68
N PHE A 32 22.47 9.94 -16.91
CA PHE A 32 21.52 10.31 -15.88
C PHE A 32 20.12 10.60 -16.46
N ILE A 33 20.06 11.34 -17.56
CA ILE A 33 18.80 11.70 -18.22
C ILE A 33 18.13 10.44 -18.78
N VAL A 34 18.86 9.63 -19.55
CA VAL A 34 18.33 8.42 -20.20
C VAL A 34 17.79 7.43 -19.15
N LEU A 35 18.57 7.17 -18.10
CA LEU A 35 18.15 6.27 -17.03
C LEU A 35 16.96 6.83 -16.22
N THR A 36 16.92 8.15 -16.00
CA THR A 36 15.78 8.79 -15.33
C THR A 36 14.51 8.69 -16.18
N VAL A 37 14.59 8.94 -17.48
CA VAL A 37 13.46 8.80 -18.43
C VAL A 37 12.98 7.34 -18.42
N GLY A 38 13.89 6.39 -18.62
CA GLY A 38 13.55 4.96 -18.63
C GLY A 38 12.90 4.50 -17.31
N ALA A 39 13.51 4.85 -16.17
CA ALA A 39 12.98 4.54 -14.85
C ALA A 39 11.60 5.17 -14.62
N SER A 40 11.39 6.42 -15.05
CA SER A 40 10.11 7.11 -14.92
C SER A 40 9.00 6.46 -15.73
N LEU A 41 9.31 6.04 -16.96
CA LEU A 41 8.37 5.32 -17.82
C LEU A 41 8.00 3.96 -17.20
N ILE A 42 9.00 3.16 -16.81
CA ILE A 42 8.78 1.85 -16.20
C ILE A 42 8.01 1.99 -14.88
N ALA A 43 8.38 2.95 -14.03
CA ALA A 43 7.69 3.18 -12.76
C ALA A 43 6.23 3.59 -12.97
N THR A 44 5.96 4.52 -13.89
CA THR A 44 4.61 5.02 -14.14
C THR A 44 3.71 3.92 -14.71
N LEU A 45 4.22 3.14 -15.68
CA LEU A 45 3.49 2.00 -16.23
C LEU A 45 3.30 0.89 -15.18
N GLY A 46 4.30 0.63 -14.33
CA GLY A 46 4.21 -0.30 -13.22
C GLY A 46 3.17 0.10 -12.17
N LEU A 47 3.04 1.42 -11.90
CA LEU A 47 2.01 1.98 -11.02
C LEU A 47 0.61 1.82 -11.61
N LEU A 48 0.43 2.09 -12.90
CA LEU A 48 -0.85 1.91 -13.60
C LEU A 48 -1.26 0.43 -13.71
N ALA A 49 -0.27 -0.46 -13.84
CA ALA A 49 -0.49 -1.91 -13.88
C ALA A 49 -0.63 -2.56 -12.48
N ASP A 50 -0.59 -1.77 -11.42
CA ASP A 50 -0.57 -2.22 -10.01
C ASP A 50 0.49 -3.28 -9.70
N ASN A 51 1.65 -3.20 -10.35
CA ASN A 51 2.72 -4.19 -10.26
C ASN A 51 3.91 -3.68 -9.45
N ALA A 52 3.98 -4.11 -8.18
CA ALA A 52 5.05 -3.73 -7.26
C ALA A 52 6.44 -4.13 -7.77
N ALA A 53 6.60 -5.31 -8.40
CA ALA A 53 7.89 -5.80 -8.87
C ALA A 53 8.46 -4.91 -9.99
N VAL A 54 7.61 -4.45 -10.92
CA VAL A 54 8.00 -3.53 -11.99
C VAL A 54 8.41 -2.17 -11.41
N VAL A 55 7.67 -1.66 -10.41
CA VAL A 55 8.01 -0.39 -9.73
C VAL A 55 9.35 -0.50 -9.01
N ILE A 56 9.62 -1.62 -8.32
CA ILE A 56 10.91 -1.87 -7.66
C ILE A 56 12.04 -1.95 -8.71
N GLY A 57 11.82 -2.64 -9.84
CA GLY A 57 12.77 -2.70 -10.95
C GLY A 57 13.14 -1.31 -11.48
N ALA A 58 12.15 -0.42 -11.64
CA ALA A 58 12.38 0.96 -12.06
C ALA A 58 13.24 1.75 -11.05
N MET A 59 13.02 1.53 -9.74
CA MET A 59 13.82 2.17 -8.68
C MET A 59 15.30 1.77 -8.75
N VAL A 60 15.61 0.54 -9.13
CA VAL A 60 17.00 0.05 -9.26
C VAL A 60 17.70 0.70 -10.46
N VAL A 61 16.96 0.97 -11.53
CA VAL A 61 17.51 1.63 -12.74
C VAL A 61 17.77 3.13 -12.52
N ALA A 62 16.97 3.78 -11.67
CA ALA A 62 17.03 5.22 -11.44
C ALA A 62 18.35 5.68 -10.79
N PRO A 63 19.08 6.63 -11.36
CA PRO A 63 20.40 7.04 -10.89
C PRO A 63 20.37 8.11 -9.77
N TRP A 64 19.24 8.33 -9.13
CA TRP A 64 18.99 9.46 -8.23
C TRP A 64 19.79 9.42 -6.92
N ILE A 65 20.26 8.24 -6.52
CA ILE A 65 21.11 8.09 -5.35
C ILE A 65 22.46 8.81 -5.52
N LEU A 66 22.96 8.92 -6.76
CA LEU A 66 24.25 9.53 -7.05
C LEU A 66 24.28 11.01 -6.63
N PRO A 67 23.46 11.91 -7.20
CA PRO A 67 23.48 13.32 -6.80
C PRO A 67 23.04 13.52 -5.35
N LEU A 68 22.25 12.62 -4.78
CA LEU A 68 21.84 12.72 -3.37
C LEU A 68 23.01 12.47 -2.41
N ARG A 69 23.85 11.45 -2.67
CA ARG A 69 25.09 11.22 -1.91
C ARG A 69 26.04 12.42 -2.01
N VAL A 70 26.13 13.01 -3.21
CA VAL A 70 26.93 14.22 -3.39
C VAL A 70 26.39 15.40 -2.59
N ALA A 71 25.07 15.54 -2.48
CA ALA A 71 24.45 16.57 -1.64
C ALA A 71 24.83 16.38 -0.14
N VAL A 72 24.82 15.13 0.35
CA VAL A 72 25.27 14.80 1.71
C VAL A 72 26.71 15.26 1.94
N PHE A 73 27.62 14.91 1.04
CA PHE A 73 29.02 15.30 1.10
C PHE A 73 29.19 16.84 1.03
N ALA A 74 28.48 17.50 0.11
CA ALA A 74 28.54 18.94 -0.09
C ALA A 74 28.06 19.75 1.13
N LEU A 75 27.04 19.25 1.83
CA LEU A 75 26.54 19.85 3.07
C LEU A 75 27.62 19.87 4.16
N LEU A 76 28.31 18.76 4.36
CA LEU A 76 29.36 18.64 5.36
C LEU A 76 30.65 19.35 4.94
N SER A 77 31.03 19.26 3.67
CA SER A 77 32.18 19.98 3.15
C SER A 77 32.00 21.49 3.04
N GLY A 78 30.74 21.98 3.13
CA GLY A 78 30.41 23.40 3.01
C GLY A 78 30.57 23.96 1.59
N SER A 79 30.63 23.08 0.57
CA SER A 79 30.80 23.45 -0.84
C SER A 79 29.45 23.81 -1.48
N ARG A 80 29.14 25.11 -1.53
CA ARG A 80 27.87 25.59 -2.12
C ARG A 80 27.76 25.24 -3.61
N ARG A 81 28.86 25.24 -4.36
CA ARG A 81 28.86 24.93 -5.80
C ARG A 81 28.42 23.49 -6.06
N ILE A 82 28.99 22.54 -5.31
CA ILE A 82 28.66 21.10 -5.45
C ILE A 82 27.23 20.87 -4.97
N LEU A 83 26.82 21.46 -3.85
CA LEU A 83 25.46 21.36 -3.33
C LEU A 83 24.43 21.85 -4.34
N PHE A 84 24.63 23.05 -4.91
CA PHE A 84 23.72 23.61 -5.90
C PHE A 84 23.61 22.70 -7.14
N ARG A 85 24.75 22.19 -7.62
CA ARG A 85 24.79 21.27 -8.77
C ARG A 85 24.00 19.97 -8.47
N SER A 86 24.20 19.37 -7.29
CA SER A 86 23.49 18.16 -6.89
C SER A 86 21.98 18.38 -6.77
N VAL A 87 21.58 19.48 -6.14
CA VAL A 87 20.16 19.86 -6.00
C VAL A 87 19.53 20.16 -7.35
N ALA A 88 20.26 20.85 -8.26
CA ALA A 88 19.80 21.11 -9.62
C ALA A 88 19.62 19.82 -10.43
N THR A 89 20.53 18.84 -10.31
CA THR A 89 20.43 17.54 -10.96
C THR A 89 19.22 16.74 -10.43
N LEU A 90 19.01 16.72 -9.10
CA LEU A 90 17.83 16.08 -8.49
C LEU A 90 16.53 16.77 -8.93
N GLY A 91 16.52 18.11 -8.94
CA GLY A 91 15.38 18.89 -9.40
C GLY A 91 15.04 18.67 -10.87
N ALA A 92 16.07 18.59 -11.74
CA ALA A 92 15.88 18.25 -13.15
C ALA A 92 15.30 16.84 -13.32
N GLY A 93 15.85 15.85 -12.59
CA GLY A 93 15.32 14.49 -12.59
C GLY A 93 13.86 14.43 -12.13
N ALA A 94 13.51 15.11 -11.03
CA ALA A 94 12.15 15.20 -10.52
C ALA A 94 11.22 15.89 -11.54
N GLY A 95 11.68 16.97 -12.19
CA GLY A 95 10.92 17.66 -13.22
C GLY A 95 10.63 16.78 -14.44
N ILE A 96 11.65 16.07 -14.95
CA ILE A 96 11.48 15.10 -16.05
C ILE A 96 10.47 14.02 -15.67
N THR A 97 10.63 13.41 -14.50
CA THR A 97 9.74 12.35 -14.02
C THR A 97 8.32 12.85 -13.87
N LEU A 98 8.13 14.03 -13.27
CA LEU A 98 6.82 14.64 -13.08
C LEU A 98 6.12 14.89 -14.42
N LEU A 99 6.82 15.46 -15.38
CA LEU A 99 6.28 15.75 -16.71
C LEU A 99 5.88 14.47 -17.47
N LEU A 100 6.75 13.45 -17.46
CA LEU A 100 6.46 12.17 -18.09
C LEU A 100 5.26 11.47 -17.44
N SER A 101 5.21 11.44 -16.11
CA SER A 101 4.11 10.82 -15.38
C SER A 101 2.80 11.59 -15.54
N LEU A 102 2.86 12.92 -15.63
CA LEU A 102 1.69 13.76 -15.93
C LEU A 102 1.13 13.44 -17.33
N LEU A 103 2.02 13.34 -18.33
CA LEU A 103 1.65 13.01 -19.70
C LEU A 103 1.01 11.61 -19.78
N LEU A 104 1.67 10.59 -19.19
CA LEU A 104 1.14 9.24 -19.17
C LEU A 104 -0.16 9.14 -18.37
N GLY A 105 -0.27 9.88 -17.27
CA GLY A 105 -1.50 9.97 -16.47
C GLY A 105 -2.65 10.60 -17.24
N TRP A 106 -2.38 11.64 -18.03
CA TRP A 106 -3.37 12.23 -18.91
C TRP A 106 -3.87 11.24 -19.98
N ILE A 107 -2.96 10.49 -20.59
CA ILE A 107 -3.30 9.43 -21.56
C ILE A 107 -4.10 8.32 -20.85
N ALA A 108 -3.65 7.86 -19.68
CA ALA A 108 -4.32 6.80 -18.93
C ALA A 108 -5.75 7.20 -18.49
N ARG A 109 -5.93 8.46 -18.12
CA ARG A 109 -7.25 8.99 -17.79
C ARG A 109 -8.17 9.06 -19.02
N SER A 110 -7.67 9.54 -20.15
CA SER A 110 -8.44 9.64 -21.40
C SER A 110 -8.84 8.27 -21.96
N SER A 111 -8.04 7.23 -21.68
CA SER A 111 -8.34 5.83 -22.07
C SER A 111 -9.16 5.04 -21.03
N GLY A 112 -9.51 5.65 -19.89
CA GLY A 112 -10.26 4.97 -18.83
C GLY A 112 -9.43 4.01 -17.97
N LEU A 113 -8.10 3.97 -18.13
CA LEU A 113 -7.20 3.15 -17.32
C LEU A 113 -6.99 3.70 -15.90
N LEU A 114 -7.13 5.01 -15.70
CA LEU A 114 -6.98 5.67 -14.42
C LEU A 114 -8.34 6.22 -13.95
N LEU A 115 -8.99 5.48 -13.07
CA LEU A 115 -10.26 5.87 -12.45
C LEU A 115 -10.01 6.35 -11.02
N ILE A 116 -10.58 7.47 -10.63
CA ILE A 116 -10.42 8.06 -9.28
C ILE A 116 -11.07 7.17 -8.21
N ASP A 117 -12.17 6.52 -8.55
CA ASP A 117 -12.94 5.67 -7.64
C ASP A 117 -12.31 4.29 -7.43
N ALA A 118 -11.34 3.91 -8.28
CA ALA A 118 -10.63 2.62 -8.22
C ALA A 118 -9.14 2.81 -8.52
N LEU A 119 -8.43 3.51 -7.62
CA LEU A 119 -7.00 3.71 -7.75
C LEU A 119 -6.23 2.41 -7.47
N PRO A 120 -5.16 2.12 -8.25
CA PRO A 120 -4.26 1.01 -7.97
C PRO A 120 -3.67 1.08 -6.56
N ASP A 121 -3.51 -0.05 -5.89
CA ASP A 121 -2.98 -0.12 -4.52
C ASP A 121 -1.58 0.49 -4.42
N GLN A 122 -0.75 0.31 -5.46
CA GLN A 122 0.59 0.90 -5.54
C GLN A 122 0.57 2.42 -5.61
N VAL A 123 -0.47 3.03 -6.17
CA VAL A 123 -0.68 4.48 -6.20
C VAL A 123 -1.17 4.96 -4.85
N LEU A 124 -2.19 4.29 -4.29
CA LEU A 124 -2.80 4.63 -3.00
C LEU A 124 -1.77 4.59 -1.86
N ALA A 125 -0.98 3.52 -1.77
CA ALA A 125 0.06 3.37 -0.75
C ALA A 125 1.09 4.50 -0.75
N ARG A 126 1.34 5.15 -1.90
CA ARG A 126 2.29 6.27 -2.02
C ARG A 126 1.64 7.64 -1.91
N SER A 127 0.32 7.69 -1.89
CA SER A 127 -0.46 8.93 -1.68
C SER A 127 -0.68 9.22 -0.20
N GLU A 128 -0.52 8.22 0.67
CA GLU A 128 -0.73 8.30 2.12
C GLU A 128 0.57 8.01 2.90
N PRO A 129 1.57 8.93 2.87
CA PRO A 129 2.83 8.71 3.57
C PRO A 129 2.67 8.67 5.08
N THR A 130 3.49 7.83 5.72
CA THR A 130 3.50 7.59 7.15
C THR A 130 4.85 7.97 7.79
N LEU A 131 4.91 8.00 9.12
CA LEU A 131 6.18 8.20 9.83
C LEU A 131 7.15 7.02 9.62
N LEU A 132 6.64 5.83 9.30
CA LEU A 132 7.47 4.66 9.00
C LEU A 132 8.30 4.86 7.72
N ASP A 133 7.73 5.52 6.69
CA ASP A 133 8.44 5.84 5.45
C ASP A 133 9.66 6.73 5.73
N LEU A 134 9.53 7.70 6.63
CA LEU A 134 10.64 8.53 7.08
C LEU A 134 11.73 7.71 7.77
N GLY A 135 11.36 6.75 8.62
CA GLY A 135 12.30 5.83 9.27
C GLY A 135 13.05 4.96 8.27
N ILE A 136 12.34 4.43 7.27
CA ILE A 136 12.91 3.65 6.17
C ILE A 136 13.90 4.52 5.37
N ALA A 137 13.52 5.76 5.05
CA ALA A 137 14.38 6.68 4.31
C ALA A 137 15.67 7.04 5.07
N LEU A 138 15.58 7.27 6.39
CA LEU A 138 16.76 7.49 7.26
C LEU A 138 17.72 6.29 7.22
N ALA A 139 17.19 5.08 7.39
CA ALA A 139 17.98 3.86 7.36
C ALA A 139 18.62 3.65 5.98
N ALA A 140 17.87 3.85 4.90
CA ALA A 140 18.37 3.72 3.54
C ALA A 140 19.51 4.70 3.24
N GLY A 141 19.38 5.97 3.66
CA GLY A 141 20.42 6.99 3.52
C GLY A 141 21.70 6.64 4.31
N ALA A 142 21.53 6.13 5.52
CA ALA A 142 22.63 5.67 6.34
C ALA A 142 23.43 4.52 5.67
N VAL A 143 22.71 3.49 5.19
CA VAL A 143 23.33 2.33 4.54
C VAL A 143 23.98 2.72 3.21
N ALA A 144 23.31 3.54 2.39
CA ALA A 144 23.85 4.00 1.10
C ALA A 144 25.16 4.80 1.27
N THR A 145 25.23 5.66 2.28
CA THR A 145 26.44 6.43 2.57
C THR A 145 27.54 5.54 3.16
N TYR A 146 27.20 4.63 4.05
CA TYR A 146 28.15 3.65 4.60
C TYR A 146 28.78 2.79 3.50
N ALA A 147 27.97 2.28 2.59
CA ALA A 147 28.45 1.48 1.46
C ALA A 147 29.42 2.25 0.55
N LYS A 148 29.17 3.56 0.31
CA LYS A 148 30.08 4.40 -0.48
C LYS A 148 31.43 4.63 0.21
N VAL A 149 31.42 4.93 1.50
CA VAL A 149 32.65 5.15 2.28
C VAL A 149 33.48 3.88 2.41
N ASN A 150 32.84 2.72 2.46
CA ASN A 150 33.49 1.41 2.59
C ASN A 150 33.38 0.59 1.30
N ALA A 151 33.54 1.19 0.15
CA ALA A 151 33.38 0.56 -1.17
C ALA A 151 34.25 -0.72 -1.35
N LYS A 152 35.40 -0.81 -0.69
CA LYS A 152 36.26 -2.00 -0.69
C LYS A 152 35.66 -3.19 0.09
N ALA A 153 34.78 -2.92 1.06
CA ALA A 153 34.19 -3.94 1.94
C ALA A 153 32.77 -4.36 1.50
N VAL A 154 32.11 -3.55 0.68
CA VAL A 154 30.73 -3.78 0.24
C VAL A 154 30.71 -3.85 -1.29
N SER A 155 30.24 -4.98 -1.85
CA SER A 155 30.11 -5.10 -3.31
C SER A 155 29.20 -3.99 -3.85
N SER A 156 29.51 -3.46 -5.04
CA SER A 156 28.82 -2.32 -5.65
C SER A 156 27.31 -2.49 -5.80
N MET A 157 26.81 -3.72 -5.76
CA MET A 157 25.38 -4.03 -5.87
C MET A 157 24.54 -3.63 -4.66
N ALA A 158 25.12 -3.62 -3.43
CA ALA A 158 24.39 -3.22 -2.24
C ALA A 158 24.00 -1.73 -2.24
N GLY A 159 24.83 -0.87 -2.87
CA GLY A 159 24.54 0.56 -2.99
C GLY A 159 23.41 0.91 -3.97
N THR A 160 23.15 0.05 -4.97
CA THR A 160 22.07 0.25 -5.95
C THR A 160 20.73 -0.32 -5.48
N ALA A 161 20.73 -1.40 -4.69
CA ALA A 161 19.51 -2.04 -4.20
C ALA A 161 18.75 -1.20 -3.14
N ILE A 162 19.45 -0.27 -2.49
CA ILE A 162 18.85 0.69 -1.54
C ILE A 162 18.34 1.94 -2.28
N ALA A 163 18.46 1.94 -3.59
CA ALA A 163 18.04 3.05 -4.45
C ALA A 163 16.50 3.23 -4.44
N VAL A 164 16.05 3.71 -3.40
CA VAL A 164 15.51 5.04 -3.36
C VAL A 164 14.09 5.08 -3.86
N ALA A 165 13.19 4.91 -2.94
CA ALA A 165 11.79 5.26 -3.08
C ALA A 165 11.56 6.76 -3.42
N LEU A 166 12.39 7.38 -4.29
CA LEU A 166 12.24 8.77 -4.73
C LEU A 166 11.46 8.89 -6.03
N VAL A 167 11.70 8.01 -7.00
CA VAL A 167 11.05 8.08 -8.33
C VAL A 167 9.55 7.78 -8.23
N PRO A 168 9.09 6.68 -7.61
CA PRO A 168 7.68 6.35 -7.57
C PRO A 168 6.78 7.43 -6.93
N PRO A 169 7.14 8.10 -5.82
CA PRO A 169 6.33 9.21 -5.31
C PRO A 169 6.17 10.36 -6.29
N VAL A 170 7.21 10.70 -7.07
CA VAL A 170 7.10 11.73 -8.11
C VAL A 170 6.20 11.27 -9.25
N CYS A 171 6.28 9.98 -9.63
CA CYS A 171 5.37 9.39 -10.61
C CYS A 171 3.91 9.46 -10.15
N VAL A 172 3.64 9.07 -8.89
CA VAL A 172 2.29 9.16 -8.30
C VAL A 172 1.81 10.61 -8.26
N MET A 173 2.69 11.56 -7.90
CA MET A 173 2.34 12.97 -7.92
C MET A 173 1.89 13.42 -9.33
N GLY A 174 2.61 13.01 -10.39
CA GLY A 174 2.24 13.30 -11.78
C GLY A 174 0.91 12.66 -12.19
N LEU A 175 0.71 11.37 -11.87
CA LEU A 175 -0.54 10.65 -12.12
C LEU A 175 -1.74 11.32 -11.44
N MET A 176 -1.59 11.68 -10.16
CA MET A 176 -2.67 12.30 -9.38
C MET A 176 -2.97 13.74 -9.81
N LEU A 177 -1.96 14.49 -10.26
CA LEU A 177 -2.19 15.79 -10.90
C LEU A 177 -2.98 15.64 -12.22
N ALA A 178 -2.68 14.63 -13.03
CA ALA A 178 -3.45 14.32 -14.25
C ALA A 178 -4.89 13.88 -13.93
N ALA A 179 -5.09 13.17 -12.82
CA ALA A 179 -6.39 12.77 -12.32
C ALA A 179 -7.18 13.92 -11.66
N HIS A 180 -6.56 15.10 -11.44
CA HIS A 180 -7.09 16.23 -10.66
C HIS A 180 -7.31 15.94 -9.17
N ASP A 181 -6.70 14.89 -8.62
CA ASP A 181 -6.68 14.61 -7.18
C ASP A 181 -5.48 15.31 -6.52
N LEU A 182 -5.70 16.56 -6.13
CA LEU A 182 -4.68 17.38 -5.46
C LEU A 182 -4.34 16.87 -4.05
N ALA A 183 -5.24 16.14 -3.40
CA ALA A 183 -5.00 15.62 -2.05
C ALA A 183 -4.00 14.47 -2.11
N ALA A 184 -4.22 13.50 -2.99
CA ALA A 184 -3.30 12.39 -3.25
C ALA A 184 -1.96 12.89 -3.82
N ALA A 185 -1.98 13.87 -4.74
CA ALA A 185 -0.75 14.47 -5.28
C ALA A 185 0.10 15.14 -4.19
N ARG A 186 -0.51 15.88 -3.24
CA ARG A 186 0.18 16.47 -2.08
C ARG A 186 0.73 15.41 -1.14
N GLY A 187 0.00 14.30 -0.96
CA GLY A 187 0.47 13.15 -0.19
C GLY A 187 1.73 12.56 -0.78
N ALA A 188 1.74 12.26 -2.07
CA ALA A 188 2.90 11.76 -2.80
C ALA A 188 4.08 12.73 -2.78
N GLY A 189 3.83 14.04 -2.91
CA GLY A 189 4.85 15.08 -2.75
C GLY A 189 5.45 15.11 -1.34
N LEU A 190 4.64 14.90 -0.30
CA LEU A 190 5.12 14.80 1.08
C LEU A 190 5.97 13.54 1.28
N LEU A 191 5.60 12.40 0.67
CA LEU A 191 6.42 11.18 0.68
C LEU A 191 7.78 11.41 -0.01
N TYR A 192 7.77 12.07 -1.16
CA TYR A 192 9.01 12.45 -1.83
C TYR A 192 9.92 13.29 -0.94
N ALA A 193 9.37 14.33 -0.29
CA ALA A 193 10.12 15.19 0.62
C ALA A 193 10.64 14.42 1.85
N ALA A 194 9.83 13.54 2.44
CA ALA A 194 10.22 12.69 3.56
C ALA A 194 11.38 11.77 3.19
N ASN A 195 11.30 11.11 2.03
CA ASN A 195 12.33 10.23 1.54
C ASN A 195 13.63 10.99 1.22
N LEU A 196 13.52 12.11 0.53
CA LEU A 196 14.67 12.96 0.19
C LEU A 196 15.41 13.42 1.45
N LEU A 197 14.69 14.00 2.40
CA LEU A 197 15.26 14.52 3.65
C LEU A 197 15.74 13.39 4.57
N GLY A 198 14.99 12.28 4.64
CA GLY A 198 15.37 11.11 5.42
C GLY A 198 16.70 10.51 4.96
N ILE A 199 16.84 10.28 3.65
CA ILE A 199 18.09 9.75 3.07
C ILE A 199 19.24 10.72 3.27
N LEU A 200 19.01 12.01 3.09
CA LEU A 200 20.01 13.04 3.28
C LEU A 200 20.50 13.09 4.74
N ILE A 201 19.60 13.10 5.72
CA ILE A 201 19.97 13.13 7.14
C ILE A 201 20.61 11.81 7.59
N GLY A 202 20.08 10.65 7.15
CA GLY A 202 20.68 9.36 7.42
C GLY A 202 22.13 9.28 6.91
N GLY A 203 22.36 9.78 5.71
CA GLY A 203 23.70 9.89 5.13
C GLY A 203 24.60 10.86 5.89
N LEU A 204 24.09 12.01 6.30
CA LEU A 204 24.83 13.01 7.11
C LEU A 204 25.30 12.42 8.45
N ILE A 205 24.44 11.68 9.12
CA ILE A 205 24.75 11.02 10.40
C ILE A 205 25.94 10.05 10.23
N VAL A 206 25.87 9.17 9.22
CA VAL A 206 26.93 8.19 8.97
C VAL A 206 28.25 8.86 8.60
N LEU A 207 28.21 9.83 7.71
CA LEU A 207 29.44 10.53 7.27
C LEU A 207 30.07 11.34 8.40
N ALA A 208 29.26 11.97 9.26
CA ALA A 208 29.75 12.69 10.45
C ALA A 208 30.32 11.75 11.52
N ILE A 209 29.79 10.52 11.63
CA ILE A 209 30.33 9.52 12.58
C ILE A 209 31.63 8.91 12.07
N ARG A 210 31.68 8.55 10.78
CA ARG A 210 32.81 7.83 10.21
C ARG A 210 34.03 8.71 9.95
N GLU A 211 33.84 9.96 9.55
CA GLU A 211 34.91 10.86 9.14
C GLU A 211 35.07 12.00 10.19
N SER A 212 36.15 11.94 10.97
CA SER A 212 36.47 12.93 12.01
C SER A 212 36.58 14.36 11.46
N TYR A 213 37.11 14.52 10.26
CA TYR A 213 37.22 15.78 9.54
C TYR A 213 35.85 16.49 9.37
N PHE A 214 34.82 15.79 8.96
CA PHE A 214 33.50 16.40 8.77
C PHE A 214 32.83 16.74 10.11
N ARG A 215 33.05 15.96 11.16
CA ARG A 215 32.57 16.26 12.51
C ARG A 215 33.20 17.54 13.05
N GLU A 216 34.51 17.70 12.88
CA GLU A 216 35.25 18.91 13.29
C GLU A 216 34.80 20.12 12.49
N LYS A 217 34.65 19.98 11.17
CA LYS A 217 34.19 21.03 10.27
C LYS A 217 32.74 21.46 10.59
N LEU A 218 31.85 20.52 10.90
CA LEU A 218 30.49 20.83 11.34
C LEU A 218 30.50 21.60 12.67
N ARG A 219 31.46 21.32 13.57
CA ARG A 219 31.58 21.99 14.85
C ARG A 219 32.06 23.44 14.73
N HIS A 220 32.94 23.74 13.78
CA HIS A 220 33.62 25.03 13.67
C HIS A 220 33.16 25.90 12.50
N SER A 221 32.54 25.35 11.44
CA SER A 221 32.16 26.07 10.23
C SER A 221 30.67 26.44 10.18
N ARG A 222 30.35 27.74 10.14
CA ARG A 222 28.96 28.21 9.90
C ARG A 222 28.45 27.81 8.50
N ARG A 223 29.35 27.69 7.49
CA ARG A 223 28.99 27.32 6.11
C ARG A 223 28.45 25.90 6.01
N SER A 224 28.95 24.97 6.83
CA SER A 224 28.48 23.58 6.91
C SER A 224 27.28 23.45 7.86
N ARG A 225 27.30 24.16 9.00
CA ARG A 225 26.30 24.07 10.04
C ARG A 225 24.90 24.56 9.59
N LEU A 226 24.84 25.71 8.92
CA LEU A 226 23.56 26.32 8.55
C LEU A 226 22.71 25.43 7.61
N PRO A 227 23.25 24.90 6.48
CA PRO A 227 22.47 24.03 5.60
C PRO A 227 22.04 22.72 6.30
N VAL A 228 22.88 22.15 7.17
CA VAL A 228 22.53 20.94 7.95
C VAL A 228 21.39 21.25 8.91
N LEU A 229 21.44 22.37 9.64
CA LEU A 229 20.36 22.78 10.54
C LEU A 229 19.05 23.03 9.79
N ILE A 230 19.11 23.64 8.60
CA ILE A 230 17.92 23.82 7.74
C ILE A 230 17.36 22.45 7.33
N SER A 231 18.22 21.50 6.92
CA SER A 231 17.77 20.16 6.53
C SER A 231 17.12 19.40 7.70
N VAL A 232 17.69 19.51 8.91
CA VAL A 232 17.11 18.95 10.14
C VAL A 232 15.79 19.63 10.47
N GLY A 233 15.71 20.97 10.38
CA GLY A 233 14.46 21.70 10.60
C GLY A 233 13.35 21.30 9.64
N LEU A 234 13.69 21.14 8.34
CA LEU A 234 12.75 20.63 7.34
C LEU A 234 12.32 19.19 7.62
N LEU A 235 13.25 18.32 8.06
CA LEU A 235 12.91 16.95 8.45
C LEU A 235 11.94 16.93 9.63
N LEU A 236 12.16 17.76 10.64
CA LEU A 236 11.26 17.88 11.79
C LEU A 236 9.88 18.40 11.38
N LEU A 237 9.81 19.35 10.47
CA LEU A 237 8.55 19.87 9.93
C LEU A 237 7.78 18.77 9.17
N VAL A 238 8.47 18.00 8.31
CA VAL A 238 7.88 16.87 7.60
C VAL A 238 7.46 15.78 8.60
N GLY A 239 8.30 15.43 9.56
CA GLY A 239 8.00 14.46 10.62
C GLY A 239 6.76 14.86 11.45
N TYR A 240 6.62 16.13 11.78
CA TYR A 240 5.43 16.65 12.46
C TYR A 240 4.15 16.45 11.62
N LYS A 241 4.22 16.74 10.32
CA LYS A 241 3.11 16.50 9.39
C LYS A 241 2.74 15.01 9.27
N LEU A 242 3.75 14.13 9.27
CA LEU A 242 3.56 12.68 9.18
C LEU A 242 3.04 12.08 10.49
N HIS A 243 3.40 12.68 11.65
CA HIS A 243 2.94 12.20 12.96
C HIS A 243 1.41 12.23 13.07
N GLY A 244 0.78 13.34 12.66
CA GLY A 244 -0.68 13.43 12.65
C GLY A 244 -1.36 12.40 11.74
N ARG A 245 -0.71 11.98 10.64
CA ARG A 245 -1.21 10.90 9.76
C ARG A 245 -1.00 9.52 10.37
N LEU A 246 0.09 9.31 11.10
CA LEU A 246 0.34 8.04 11.79
C LEU A 246 -0.75 7.76 12.83
N ASP A 247 -1.15 8.77 13.60
CA ASP A 247 -2.23 8.61 14.58
C ASP A 247 -3.56 8.23 13.92
N GLN A 248 -3.88 8.83 12.78
CA GLN A 248 -5.06 8.47 11.98
C GLN A 248 -4.97 7.02 11.46
N LEU A 249 -3.80 6.61 10.95
CA LEU A 249 -3.56 5.25 10.48
C LEU A 249 -3.68 4.22 11.62
N LEU A 250 -3.04 4.48 12.75
CA LEU A 250 -3.12 3.61 13.92
C LEU A 250 -4.55 3.49 14.45
N TYR A 251 -5.30 4.59 14.42
CA TYR A 251 -6.71 4.57 14.79
C TYR A 251 -7.52 3.72 13.81
N LYS A 252 -7.29 3.86 12.49
CA LYS A 252 -7.94 3.07 11.43
C LYS A 252 -7.65 1.57 11.59
N ILE A 253 -6.36 1.21 11.79
CA ILE A 253 -5.94 -0.18 12.01
C ILE A 253 -6.57 -0.78 13.28
N LYS A 254 -6.54 -0.02 14.40
CA LYS A 254 -7.15 -0.48 15.65
C LYS A 254 -8.66 -0.68 15.51
N ARG A 255 -9.33 0.20 14.78
CA ARG A 255 -10.76 0.10 14.51
C ARG A 255 -11.08 -1.14 13.67
N GLU A 256 -10.33 -1.39 12.59
CA GLU A 256 -10.53 -2.58 11.75
C GLU A 256 -10.24 -3.88 12.51
N ALA A 257 -9.16 -3.93 13.29
CA ALA A 257 -8.87 -5.08 14.15
C ALA A 257 -9.97 -5.32 15.20
N SER A 258 -10.52 -4.24 15.77
CA SER A 258 -11.64 -4.32 16.71
C SER A 258 -12.91 -4.82 16.03
N LYS A 259 -13.22 -4.35 14.81
CA LYS A 259 -14.36 -4.85 14.02
C LYS A 259 -14.24 -6.35 13.77
N GLN A 260 -13.10 -6.81 13.27
CA GLN A 260 -12.87 -8.24 13.01
C GLN A 260 -13.04 -9.10 14.26
N THR A 261 -12.54 -8.63 15.41
CA THR A 261 -12.68 -9.32 16.69
C THR A 261 -14.15 -9.41 17.10
N ILE A 262 -14.90 -8.29 16.99
CA ILE A 262 -16.34 -8.23 17.32
C ILE A 262 -17.12 -9.15 16.39
N GLU A 263 -16.87 -9.13 15.10
CA GLU A 263 -17.53 -9.99 14.13
C GLU A 263 -17.29 -11.47 14.42
N GLN A 264 -16.05 -11.85 14.71
CA GLN A 264 -15.71 -13.23 15.07
C GLN A 264 -16.39 -13.68 16.36
N ASP A 265 -16.41 -12.82 17.40
CA ASP A 265 -17.06 -13.09 18.66
C ASP A 265 -18.59 -13.28 18.47
N ILE A 266 -19.23 -12.43 17.69
CA ILE A 266 -20.66 -12.51 17.39
C ILE A 266 -20.98 -13.74 16.53
N ARG A 267 -20.21 -13.99 15.45
CA ARG A 267 -20.39 -15.19 14.61
C ARG A 267 -20.25 -16.47 15.44
N SER A 268 -19.25 -16.52 16.33
CA SER A 268 -19.05 -17.68 17.21
C SER A 268 -20.17 -17.85 18.25
N TYR A 269 -20.71 -16.74 18.74
CA TYR A 269 -21.85 -16.74 19.66
C TYR A 269 -23.10 -17.21 18.95
N LEU A 270 -23.41 -16.68 17.77
CA LEU A 270 -24.59 -17.07 17.00
C LEU A 270 -24.53 -18.53 16.56
N LYS A 271 -23.38 -19.04 16.12
CA LYS A 271 -23.22 -20.47 15.79
C LYS A 271 -23.45 -21.38 16.97
N ARG A 272 -23.05 -20.98 18.17
CA ARG A 272 -23.33 -21.74 19.43
C ARG A 272 -24.74 -21.53 19.93
N GLY A 273 -25.30 -20.34 19.71
CA GLY A 273 -26.64 -19.96 20.22
C GLY A 273 -27.80 -20.37 19.29
N THR A 274 -27.52 -20.75 18.02
CA THR A 274 -28.53 -21.31 17.12
C THR A 274 -29.13 -22.62 17.62
N LEU A 275 -28.45 -23.29 18.56
CA LEU A 275 -29.06 -24.35 19.36
C LEU A 275 -30.23 -23.89 20.22
N THR A 276 -30.38 -22.57 20.47
CA THR A 276 -31.46 -21.96 21.24
C THR A 276 -32.58 -21.35 20.40
N PHE A 277 -32.38 -21.19 19.07
CA PHE A 277 -33.44 -20.73 18.16
C PHE A 277 -34.49 -21.79 17.84
N GLY A 278 -34.30 -23.00 18.24
CA GLY A 278 -35.30 -24.02 18.08
C GLY A 278 -34.84 -25.38 18.59
N ALA A 279 -35.49 -25.81 19.68
CA ALA A 279 -35.47 -27.21 20.07
C ALA A 279 -35.91 -28.16 18.93
N ASN A 280 -36.41 -27.63 17.81
CA ASN A 280 -37.03 -28.33 16.70
C ASN A 280 -36.38 -28.19 15.34
N LYS A 281 -35.10 -27.77 15.21
CA LYS A 281 -34.40 -27.61 13.90
C LYS A 281 -35.18 -26.80 12.84
N SER A 282 -36.09 -25.93 13.23
CA SER A 282 -36.98 -25.17 12.35
C SER A 282 -36.29 -23.90 11.78
N LEU A 283 -35.05 -23.62 12.19
CA LEU A 283 -34.36 -22.40 11.83
C LEU A 283 -32.90 -22.71 11.54
N ASP A 284 -32.44 -22.35 10.33
CA ASP A 284 -31.06 -22.49 9.90
C ASP A 284 -30.47 -21.10 9.56
N LEU A 285 -29.27 -20.81 10.06
CA LEU A 285 -28.57 -19.55 9.84
C LEU A 285 -27.79 -19.62 8.54
N GLU A 286 -28.21 -18.87 7.54
CA GLU A 286 -27.59 -18.85 6.22
C GLU A 286 -26.43 -17.85 6.13
N SER A 287 -26.66 -16.58 6.47
CA SER A 287 -25.61 -15.58 6.48
C SER A 287 -25.68 -14.66 7.70
N VAL A 288 -24.51 -14.08 8.02
CA VAL A 288 -24.33 -13.06 9.05
C VAL A 288 -23.52 -11.95 8.47
N ASP A 289 -24.14 -10.80 8.25
CA ASP A 289 -23.51 -9.65 7.64
C ASP A 289 -23.52 -8.46 8.60
N PHE A 290 -22.45 -7.66 8.55
CA PHE A 290 -22.27 -6.52 9.44
C PHE A 290 -22.20 -5.24 8.61
N ASP A 291 -23.09 -4.30 8.94
CA ASP A 291 -23.11 -2.96 8.34
C ASP A 291 -22.55 -1.98 9.38
N TRP A 292 -21.28 -1.59 9.15
CA TRP A 292 -20.57 -0.65 10.01
C TRP A 292 -20.73 0.77 9.46
N PRO A 293 -21.13 1.72 10.32
CA PRO A 293 -21.21 3.12 9.90
C PRO A 293 -19.83 3.66 9.55
N ASP A 294 -19.79 4.62 8.66
CA ASP A 294 -18.57 5.31 8.29
C ASP A 294 -17.92 6.02 9.48
N TYR A 295 -16.60 6.24 9.37
CA TYR A 295 -15.76 6.79 10.43
C TYR A 295 -16.27 8.14 11.01
N TRP A 296 -16.85 8.98 10.16
CA TRP A 296 -17.37 10.31 10.54
C TRP A 296 -18.78 10.28 11.15
N GLN A 297 -19.45 9.14 11.10
CA GLN A 297 -20.81 8.99 11.66
C GLN A 297 -20.73 8.56 13.13
N THR A 298 -20.40 9.49 14.01
CA THR A 298 -20.18 9.22 15.46
C THR A 298 -21.44 8.73 16.22
N ASN A 299 -22.64 9.01 15.71
CA ASN A 299 -23.92 8.65 16.36
C ASN A 299 -24.66 7.51 15.66
N ALA A 300 -24.07 6.89 14.61
CA ALA A 300 -24.71 5.80 13.91
C ALA A 300 -24.43 4.47 14.62
N THR A 301 -25.49 3.70 14.87
CA THR A 301 -25.38 2.35 15.46
C THR A 301 -25.07 1.34 14.35
N PRO A 302 -24.07 0.47 14.51
CA PRO A 302 -23.81 -0.59 13.55
C PRO A 302 -24.98 -1.58 13.51
N LYS A 303 -25.25 -2.13 12.32
CA LYS A 303 -26.32 -3.07 12.10
C LYS A 303 -25.78 -4.47 11.89
N LEU A 304 -26.46 -5.44 12.50
CA LEU A 304 -26.20 -6.86 12.34
C LEU A 304 -27.34 -7.45 11.50
N GLN A 305 -27.07 -7.86 10.29
CA GLN A 305 -28.05 -8.46 9.39
C GLN A 305 -27.88 -9.99 9.43
N LEU A 306 -28.95 -10.70 9.78
CA LEU A 306 -28.99 -12.15 9.78
C LEU A 306 -29.97 -12.63 8.72
N VAL A 307 -29.54 -13.55 7.88
CA VAL A 307 -30.42 -14.28 6.96
C VAL A 307 -30.65 -15.67 7.53
N VAL A 308 -31.90 -15.99 7.80
CA VAL A 308 -32.30 -17.28 8.40
C VAL A 308 -33.30 -18.00 7.49
N ARG A 309 -33.08 -19.28 7.26
CA ARG A 309 -34.06 -20.17 6.64
C ARG A 309 -35.01 -20.67 7.72
N VAL A 310 -36.29 -20.57 7.48
CA VAL A 310 -37.33 -20.99 8.44
C VAL A 310 -38.34 -21.88 7.75
N THR A 311 -38.73 -22.94 8.45
CA THR A 311 -39.85 -23.79 8.05
C THR A 311 -41.19 -23.32 8.68
N ASP A 312 -41.09 -22.58 9.80
CA ASP A 312 -42.24 -21.95 10.47
C ASP A 312 -42.18 -20.44 10.27
N PRO A 313 -43.15 -19.81 9.54
CA PRO A 313 -43.15 -18.37 9.26
C PRO A 313 -43.33 -17.48 10.52
N THR A 314 -43.69 -18.05 11.66
CA THR A 314 -43.81 -17.32 12.92
C THR A 314 -42.52 -17.19 13.72
N THR A 315 -41.48 -17.93 13.33
CA THR A 315 -40.17 -17.98 14.01
C THR A 315 -39.09 -17.29 13.13
N PRO A 316 -38.13 -16.54 13.74
CA PRO A 316 -38.13 -16.07 15.11
C PRO A 316 -39.11 -14.91 15.33
N SER A 317 -39.74 -14.88 16.50
CA SER A 317 -40.64 -13.79 16.90
C SER A 317 -39.82 -12.51 17.23
N PHE A 318 -40.50 -11.35 17.20
CA PHE A 318 -39.89 -10.06 17.57
C PHE A 318 -39.22 -10.11 18.96
N LYS A 319 -39.87 -10.74 19.94
CA LYS A 319 -39.34 -10.88 21.31
C LYS A 319 -38.05 -11.69 21.37
N GLN A 320 -37.94 -12.75 20.56
CA GLN A 320 -36.71 -13.56 20.46
C GLN A 320 -35.57 -12.78 19.85
N VAL A 321 -35.84 -12.05 18.79
CA VAL A 321 -34.82 -11.18 18.12
C VAL A 321 -34.33 -10.12 19.10
N GLN A 322 -35.23 -9.45 19.80
CA GLN A 322 -34.90 -8.41 20.79
C GLN A 322 -34.08 -8.97 21.97
N GLU A 323 -34.44 -10.16 22.48
CA GLU A 323 -33.71 -10.79 23.57
C GLU A 323 -32.26 -11.15 23.16
N ILE A 324 -32.06 -11.67 21.95
CA ILE A 324 -30.72 -11.98 21.43
C ILE A 324 -29.93 -10.71 21.22
N GLN A 325 -30.54 -9.66 20.65
CA GLN A 325 -29.90 -8.36 20.52
C GLN A 325 -29.44 -7.84 21.90
N ASN A 326 -30.28 -7.91 22.90
CA ASN A 326 -29.95 -7.46 24.27
C ASN A 326 -28.81 -8.27 24.88
N ARG A 327 -28.80 -9.59 24.69
CA ARG A 327 -27.68 -10.46 25.13
C ARG A 327 -26.37 -10.17 24.42
N ILE A 328 -26.41 -9.94 23.09
CA ILE A 328 -25.26 -9.54 22.33
C ILE A 328 -24.73 -8.20 22.81
N ASN A 329 -25.59 -7.19 22.96
CA ASN A 329 -25.22 -5.85 23.42
C ASN A 329 -24.66 -5.87 24.85
N LYS A 330 -25.24 -6.69 25.76
CA LYS A 330 -24.68 -6.86 27.09
C LYS A 330 -23.27 -7.43 27.07
N LYS A 331 -23.03 -8.46 26.26
CA LYS A 331 -21.72 -9.08 26.14
C LYS A 331 -20.70 -8.16 25.44
N LEU A 332 -21.15 -7.35 24.47
CA LEU A 332 -20.30 -6.36 23.80
C LEU A 332 -19.93 -5.23 24.77
N SER A 333 -20.85 -4.75 25.58
CA SER A 333 -20.59 -3.65 26.53
C SER A 333 -19.55 -3.99 27.59
N GLU A 334 -19.31 -5.26 27.89
CA GLU A 334 -18.28 -5.72 28.82
C GLU A 334 -16.87 -5.49 28.24
N LYS A 335 -16.68 -5.68 26.89
CA LYS A 335 -15.40 -5.52 26.21
C LYS A 335 -15.25 -4.14 25.52
N PHE A 336 -16.35 -3.59 25.06
CA PHE A 336 -16.41 -2.34 24.28
C PHE A 336 -17.50 -1.42 24.84
N PRO A 337 -17.19 -0.64 25.90
CA PRO A 337 -18.16 0.24 26.53
C PRO A 337 -18.75 1.25 25.55
N GLY A 338 -20.09 1.35 25.51
CA GLY A 338 -20.81 2.27 24.63
C GLY A 338 -21.13 1.73 23.22
N LEU A 339 -20.64 0.54 22.84
CA LEU A 339 -21.01 -0.08 21.57
C LEU A 339 -22.36 -0.80 21.71
N GLN A 340 -23.31 -0.41 20.87
CA GLN A 340 -24.59 -1.08 20.72
C GLN A 340 -24.78 -1.45 19.26
N MET A 341 -25.34 -2.62 18.98
CA MET A 341 -25.67 -3.09 17.65
C MET A 341 -27.18 -3.27 17.51
N GLN A 342 -27.70 -2.88 16.37
CA GLN A 342 -29.08 -3.12 16.00
C GLN A 342 -29.17 -4.39 15.14
N MET A 343 -29.96 -5.37 15.55
CA MET A 343 -30.11 -6.63 14.84
C MET A 343 -31.33 -6.59 13.92
N GLN A 344 -31.13 -6.99 12.66
CA GLN A 344 -32.18 -7.18 11.66
C GLN A 344 -32.15 -8.62 11.20
N VAL A 345 -33.32 -9.29 11.17
CA VAL A 345 -33.42 -10.69 10.75
C VAL A 345 -34.28 -10.78 9.50
N HIS A 346 -33.68 -11.26 8.42
CA HIS A 346 -34.35 -11.54 7.17
C HIS A 346 -34.73 -13.03 7.15
N ARG A 347 -36.00 -13.34 6.95
CA ARG A 347 -36.53 -14.71 6.93
C ARG A 347 -36.71 -15.18 5.50
N ILE A 348 -36.17 -16.36 5.18
CA ILE A 348 -36.43 -17.08 3.95
C ILE A 348 -37.28 -18.30 4.29
N ASN A 349 -38.53 -18.29 3.82
CA ASN A 349 -39.41 -19.44 4.02
C ASN A 349 -39.00 -20.57 3.07
N VAL A 350 -38.74 -21.75 3.62
CA VAL A 350 -38.36 -22.94 2.89
C VAL A 350 -39.42 -24.01 3.09
N SER A 351 -39.99 -24.51 2.01
CA SER A 351 -40.77 -25.76 2.03
C SER A 351 -39.86 -26.93 1.74
N VAL A 352 -39.83 -27.91 2.64
CA VAL A 352 -39.06 -29.14 2.42
C VAL A 352 -39.99 -30.15 1.81
N VAL A 353 -39.74 -30.57 0.59
CA VAL A 353 -40.37 -31.72 -0.06
C VAL A 353 -39.49 -32.93 0.20
N SER A 354 -39.96 -33.87 1.02
CA SER A 354 -39.21 -35.09 1.28
C SER A 354 -39.67 -36.17 0.28
N GLY A 355 -38.71 -36.91 -0.29
CA GLY A 355 -39.00 -38.00 -1.21
C GLY A 355 -39.73 -39.20 -0.57
N GLN A 356 -40.11 -39.12 0.71
CA GLN A 356 -40.90 -40.14 1.40
C GLN A 356 -42.43 -39.95 1.20
N ASP A 357 -42.85 -38.83 0.65
CA ASP A 357 -44.29 -38.55 0.37
C ASP A 357 -44.71 -38.95 -1.06
N VAL A 358 -43.88 -39.64 -1.78
CA VAL A 358 -44.26 -40.23 -3.07
C VAL A 358 -45.13 -41.46 -2.79
N PRO A 359 -46.39 -41.50 -3.22
CA PRO A 359 -47.23 -42.72 -3.03
C PRO A 359 -46.54 -43.93 -3.63
N LYS A 360 -46.50 -45.01 -2.89
CA LYS A 360 -45.85 -46.28 -3.26
C LYS A 360 -46.38 -46.96 -4.54
N THR A 361 -47.09 -46.26 -5.41
CA THR A 361 -47.78 -46.81 -6.57
C THR A 361 -47.41 -46.14 -7.89
N LEU A 362 -46.37 -45.30 -7.93
CA LEU A 362 -45.82 -44.86 -9.20
C LEU A 362 -44.65 -45.81 -9.57
N ASP A 363 -44.89 -46.70 -10.47
CA ASP A 363 -43.87 -47.59 -11.02
C ASP A 363 -42.82 -46.74 -11.75
N LEU A 364 -41.56 -47.07 -11.58
CA LEU A 364 -40.46 -46.33 -12.24
C LEU A 364 -40.63 -46.30 -13.75
N GLU A 365 -41.32 -47.32 -14.33
CA GLU A 365 -41.65 -47.41 -15.75
C GLU A 365 -42.63 -46.30 -16.18
N ASP A 366 -43.61 -45.92 -15.33
CA ASP A 366 -44.57 -44.84 -15.67
C ASP A 366 -43.88 -43.46 -15.70
N ILE A 367 -42.90 -43.21 -14.82
CA ILE A 367 -42.15 -41.97 -14.80
C ILE A 367 -41.20 -41.86 -16.02
N LEU A 368 -40.59 -42.98 -16.41
CA LEU A 368 -39.74 -43.01 -17.59
C LEU A 368 -40.54 -42.82 -18.87
N PHE A 369 -41.73 -43.38 -18.95
CA PHE A 369 -42.62 -43.24 -20.11
C PHE A 369 -43.14 -41.81 -20.25
N GLU A 370 -43.46 -41.14 -19.16
CA GLU A 370 -43.88 -39.72 -19.14
C GLU A 370 -42.72 -38.80 -19.51
N ALA A 371 -41.49 -39.07 -19.02
CA ALA A 371 -40.28 -38.34 -19.37
C ALA A 371 -39.90 -38.51 -20.85
N GLU A 372 -40.03 -39.73 -21.40
CA GLU A 372 -39.76 -40.03 -22.80
C GLU A 372 -40.76 -39.33 -23.70
N SER A 373 -42.06 -39.32 -23.35
CA SER A 373 -43.11 -38.62 -24.07
C SER A 373 -42.98 -37.10 -24.09
N LEU A 374 -42.41 -36.51 -23.00
CA LEU A 374 -42.10 -35.09 -22.91
C LEU A 374 -40.84 -34.71 -23.71
N LEU A 375 -39.91 -35.63 -23.91
CA LEU A 375 -38.74 -35.43 -24.76
C LEU A 375 -39.07 -35.55 -26.25
N GLU A 376 -40.02 -36.40 -26.63
CA GLU A 376 -40.50 -36.53 -28.03
C GLU A 376 -41.39 -35.35 -28.46
N THR A 377 -42.10 -34.68 -27.53
CA THR A 377 -42.93 -33.51 -27.83
C THR A 377 -42.15 -32.19 -27.84
N SER A 378 -40.94 -32.12 -27.27
CA SER A 378 -40.08 -30.94 -27.38
C SER A 378 -39.17 -31.07 -28.61
N SER A 379 -39.63 -30.70 -29.78
CA SER A 379 -38.81 -30.50 -30.98
C SER A 379 -37.84 -29.35 -30.70
N ILE A 380 -36.63 -29.68 -30.24
CA ILE A 380 -35.52 -28.72 -30.12
C ILE A 380 -35.14 -28.32 -31.57
N PRO A 381 -35.12 -27.01 -31.90
CA PRO A 381 -34.72 -26.59 -33.25
C PRO A 381 -33.28 -27.03 -33.51
N ALA A 382 -32.98 -27.48 -34.71
CA ALA A 382 -31.72 -28.06 -35.17
C ALA A 382 -30.46 -27.17 -35.04
N SER A 383 -30.59 -25.98 -34.46
CA SER A 383 -29.49 -25.02 -34.22
C SER A 383 -28.71 -25.22 -32.93
N LEU A 384 -29.07 -26.17 -32.09
CA LEU A 384 -28.42 -26.46 -30.80
C LEU A 384 -27.90 -27.90 -30.62
N GLN A 385 -27.49 -28.55 -31.71
CA GLN A 385 -26.75 -29.82 -31.58
C GLN A 385 -25.30 -29.54 -31.20
N PRO A 386 -24.75 -30.13 -30.12
CA PRO A 386 -23.34 -29.99 -29.81
C PRO A 386 -22.50 -30.67 -30.89
N VAL A 387 -21.58 -29.91 -31.49
CA VAL A 387 -20.59 -30.41 -32.45
C VAL A 387 -19.67 -31.38 -31.71
N ASN A 388 -19.85 -32.65 -31.97
CA ASN A 388 -18.99 -33.76 -31.52
C ASN A 388 -17.67 -33.69 -32.32
N LYS A 389 -16.71 -32.88 -31.86
CA LYS A 389 -15.31 -32.90 -32.32
C LYS A 389 -14.39 -33.23 -31.14
N LEU A 390 -14.40 -34.49 -30.78
CA LEU A 390 -13.43 -35.06 -29.85
C LEU A 390 -13.05 -36.46 -30.34
N ASN A 391 -12.48 -36.56 -31.55
CA ASN A 391 -11.79 -37.79 -32.01
C ASN A 391 -10.88 -37.48 -33.21
N GLU A 392 -9.98 -36.54 -33.08
CA GLU A 392 -8.84 -36.40 -34.01
C GLU A 392 -7.71 -35.59 -33.34
N ILE A 393 -7.13 -36.12 -32.27
CA ILE A 393 -5.76 -35.82 -31.82
C ILE A 393 -5.29 -37.05 -31.02
N VAL A 394 -5.06 -38.16 -31.65
CA VAL A 394 -4.08 -39.22 -31.30
C VAL A 394 -3.76 -39.93 -32.60
N ASP A 395 -2.74 -39.44 -33.28
CA ASP A 395 -1.71 -40.18 -34.03
C ASP A 395 -0.53 -39.24 -34.28
#